data_1ef95d161ee6474731a2bdbc7c226ba0
#
_entry.id   1ef95d161ee6474731a2bdbc7c226ba0
#
_cell.length_a   1.000
_cell.length_b   1.000
_cell.length_c   1.000
_cell.angle_alpha   90.00
_cell.angle_beta   90.00
_cell.angle_gamma   90.00
#
_symmetry.space_group_name_H-M   'P 1'
#
loop_
_entity.id
_entity.type
_entity.pdbx_description
1 polymer ?
#
loop_
_entity_poly.entity_id
_entity_poly.type
_entity_poly.pdbx_seq_one_letter_code
_entity_poly.pdbx_strand_id
1 'polypeptide(L)'
;KILAVGDTGDLLARYPQARRLDLGKATVVPGLIDAHAHVSGLGFAMMDADLVDTRDKAEILERLRAKAAALKPGEWLIGRGWDQNDWPEKSFPSAADLDAAFPDRPVWLSRIDGHAGWANTTAMRAVQRDLSGTWQPDGGAIQRDAAGRPTGIFVDNAIMREGEPQWVV
;
A
#
# COMPACT_ATOMS: atom_id res chain seq x y z
N LYS A 1 -13.25 20.87 -28.53
CA LYS A 1 -14.71 20.81 -28.65
C LYS A 1 -15.08 19.97 -29.86
N ILE A 2 -15.99 18.98 -29.74
CA ILE A 2 -16.55 18.23 -30.88
C ILE A 2 -17.49 19.19 -31.63
N LEU A 3 -17.30 19.30 -32.95
CA LEU A 3 -18.11 20.16 -33.79
C LEU A 3 -19.25 19.39 -34.50
N ALA A 4 -18.98 18.15 -34.91
CA ALA A 4 -19.95 17.29 -35.54
C ALA A 4 -19.55 15.81 -35.38
N VAL A 5 -20.54 14.94 -35.44
CA VAL A 5 -20.41 13.49 -35.50
C VAL A 5 -21.32 13.00 -36.61
N GLY A 6 -20.87 12.07 -37.45
CA GLY A 6 -21.66 11.57 -38.54
C GLY A 6 -20.88 10.70 -39.53
N ASP A 7 -21.46 10.39 -40.66
CA ASP A 7 -20.80 9.63 -41.71
C ASP A 7 -19.55 10.34 -42.24
N THR A 8 -18.52 9.56 -42.56
CA THR A 8 -17.24 10.09 -43.04
C THR A 8 -17.37 10.90 -44.33
N GLY A 9 -18.17 10.44 -45.26
CA GLY A 9 -18.38 11.14 -46.53
C GLY A 9 -19.02 12.50 -46.35
N ASP A 10 -20.07 12.57 -45.52
CA ASP A 10 -20.78 13.81 -45.19
C ASP A 10 -19.90 14.81 -44.45
N LEU A 11 -19.11 14.34 -43.51
CA LEU A 11 -18.19 15.19 -42.74
C LEU A 11 -17.07 15.74 -43.62
N LEU A 12 -16.53 14.94 -44.55
CA LEU A 12 -15.52 15.39 -45.51
C LEU A 12 -16.06 16.41 -46.48
N ALA A 13 -17.28 16.26 -46.97
CA ALA A 13 -17.94 17.24 -47.83
C ALA A 13 -18.20 18.55 -47.09
N ARG A 14 -18.59 18.47 -45.80
CA ARG A 14 -18.91 19.64 -44.97
C ARG A 14 -17.67 20.40 -44.47
N TYR A 15 -16.56 19.69 -44.28
CA TYR A 15 -15.31 20.25 -43.72
C TYR A 15 -14.10 19.90 -44.61
N PRO A 16 -14.05 20.36 -45.87
CA PRO A 16 -13.02 19.95 -46.83
C PRO A 16 -11.59 20.34 -46.42
N GLN A 17 -11.43 21.35 -45.58
CA GLN A 17 -10.12 21.82 -45.09
C GLN A 17 -9.69 21.18 -43.79
N ALA A 18 -10.51 20.30 -43.18
CA ALA A 18 -10.15 19.66 -41.92
C ALA A 18 -8.98 18.68 -42.12
N ARG A 19 -8.03 18.72 -41.19
CA ARG A 19 -6.97 17.71 -41.15
C ARG A 19 -7.59 16.34 -40.86
N ARG A 20 -7.29 15.35 -41.69
CA ARG A 20 -7.75 13.97 -41.49
C ARG A 20 -6.76 13.20 -40.64
N LEU A 21 -7.31 12.44 -39.70
CA LEU A 21 -6.58 11.43 -38.91
C LEU A 21 -7.40 10.13 -39.01
N ASP A 22 -6.90 9.18 -39.79
CA ASP A 22 -7.52 7.86 -39.89
C ASP A 22 -6.96 6.95 -38.79
N LEU A 23 -7.84 6.50 -37.91
CA LEU A 23 -7.51 5.59 -36.82
C LEU A 23 -7.91 4.14 -37.11
N GLY A 24 -8.28 3.83 -38.35
CA GLY A 24 -8.67 2.50 -38.77
C GLY A 24 -9.89 1.98 -37.99
N LYS A 25 -9.71 0.86 -37.26
CA LYS A 25 -10.77 0.22 -36.48
C LYS A 25 -10.79 0.67 -35.01
N ALA A 26 -10.00 1.66 -34.64
CA ALA A 26 -9.95 2.12 -33.25
C ALA A 26 -11.22 2.88 -32.85
N THR A 27 -11.70 2.65 -31.64
CA THR A 27 -12.78 3.44 -31.05
C THR A 27 -12.19 4.66 -30.35
N VAL A 28 -12.75 5.83 -30.62
CA VAL A 28 -12.38 7.08 -29.97
C VAL A 28 -13.40 7.39 -28.88
N VAL A 29 -12.90 7.61 -27.68
CA VAL A 29 -13.71 8.02 -26.54
C VAL A 29 -13.17 9.34 -25.98
N PRO A 30 -13.99 10.12 -25.25
CA PRO A 30 -13.48 11.26 -24.48
C PRO A 30 -12.38 10.81 -23.52
N GLY A 31 -11.44 11.69 -23.20
CA GLY A 31 -10.45 11.41 -22.17
C GLY A 31 -11.14 11.05 -20.84
N LEU A 32 -10.64 9.99 -20.21
CA LEU A 32 -11.17 9.55 -18.92
C LEU A 32 -10.86 10.61 -17.86
N ILE A 33 -11.84 10.88 -16.99
CA ILE A 33 -11.71 11.78 -15.85
C ILE A 33 -11.99 10.94 -14.60
N ASP A 34 -10.97 10.77 -13.76
CA ASP A 34 -11.14 10.22 -12.43
C ASP A 34 -11.45 11.35 -11.46
N ALA A 35 -12.67 11.39 -10.94
CA ALA A 35 -13.12 12.43 -10.02
C ALA A 35 -12.76 12.12 -8.56
N HIS A 36 -12.21 10.94 -8.26
CA HIS A 36 -11.78 10.52 -6.93
C HIS A 36 -10.50 9.69 -7.03
N ALA A 37 -9.35 10.35 -6.93
CA ALA A 37 -8.05 9.68 -7.04
C ALA A 37 -7.14 10.04 -5.86
N HIS A 38 -6.41 9.04 -5.35
CA HIS A 38 -5.38 9.19 -4.32
C HIS A 38 -3.98 9.20 -4.96
N VAL A 39 -3.66 10.25 -5.73
CA VAL A 39 -2.43 10.33 -6.54
C VAL A 39 -1.16 10.22 -5.70
N SER A 40 -1.11 10.88 -4.53
CA SER A 40 0.02 10.75 -3.60
C SER A 40 0.14 9.34 -3.04
N GLY A 41 -0.98 8.71 -2.66
CA GLY A 41 -0.99 7.31 -2.21
C GLY A 41 -0.49 6.33 -3.28
N LEU A 42 -0.85 6.55 -4.54
CA LEU A 42 -0.30 5.77 -5.66
C LEU A 42 1.22 5.98 -5.80
N GLY A 43 1.69 7.22 -5.67
CA GLY A 43 3.12 7.54 -5.71
C GLY A 43 3.91 6.81 -4.61
N PHE A 44 3.42 6.81 -3.38
CA PHE A 44 4.02 6.04 -2.27
C PHE A 44 3.97 4.53 -2.54
N ALA A 45 2.83 3.99 -2.98
CA ALA A 45 2.70 2.57 -3.30
C ALA A 45 3.71 2.10 -4.38
N MET A 46 4.08 2.96 -5.32
CA MET A 46 5.14 2.66 -6.32
C MET A 46 6.55 2.65 -5.70
N MET A 47 6.74 3.31 -4.55
CA MET A 47 8.01 3.34 -3.83
C MET A 47 8.13 2.20 -2.82
N ASP A 48 7.03 1.62 -2.36
CA ASP A 48 6.95 0.59 -1.34
C ASP A 48 7.08 -0.84 -1.91
N ALA A 49 7.15 -1.84 -1.05
CA ALA A 49 7.01 -3.23 -1.45
C ALA A 49 5.54 -3.53 -1.75
N ASP A 50 5.25 -3.98 -2.96
CA ASP A 50 3.90 -4.42 -3.34
C ASP A 50 3.65 -5.83 -2.79
N LEU A 51 2.67 -5.93 -1.86
CA LEU A 51 2.30 -7.15 -1.17
C LEU A 51 0.88 -7.62 -1.53
N VAL A 52 0.27 -6.99 -2.54
CA VAL A 52 -1.06 -7.37 -3.03
C VAL A 52 -1.03 -8.80 -3.58
N ASP A 53 -2.09 -9.56 -3.36
CA ASP A 53 -2.27 -10.95 -3.82
C ASP A 53 -1.18 -11.93 -3.32
N THR A 54 -0.52 -11.64 -2.19
CA THR A 54 0.39 -12.58 -1.56
C THR A 54 -0.36 -13.74 -0.90
N ARG A 55 0.07 -14.97 -1.15
CA ARG A 55 -0.63 -16.19 -0.75
C ARG A 55 -0.28 -16.69 0.64
N ASP A 56 0.83 -16.21 1.19
CA ASP A 56 1.34 -16.59 2.51
C ASP A 56 2.44 -15.63 3.00
N LYS A 57 2.90 -15.85 4.23
CA LYS A 57 3.98 -15.07 4.83
C LYS A 57 5.34 -15.29 4.14
N ALA A 58 5.56 -16.44 3.53
CA ALA A 58 6.82 -16.73 2.84
C ALA A 58 6.97 -15.86 1.59
N GLU A 59 5.89 -15.70 0.82
CA GLU A 59 5.86 -14.81 -0.34
C GLU A 59 6.03 -13.33 0.07
N ILE A 60 5.43 -12.91 1.20
CA ILE A 60 5.69 -11.59 1.78
C ILE A 60 7.20 -11.39 2.01
N LEU A 61 7.85 -12.31 2.70
CA LEU A 61 9.27 -12.21 3.01
C LEU A 61 10.16 -12.22 1.76
N GLU A 62 9.78 -12.95 0.72
CA GLU A 62 10.48 -12.95 -0.56
C GLU A 62 10.43 -11.56 -1.22
N ARG A 63 9.23 -10.98 -1.35
CA ARG A 63 9.05 -9.64 -1.93
C ARG A 63 9.77 -8.56 -1.12
N LEU A 64 9.73 -8.67 0.20
CA LEU A 64 10.45 -7.76 1.10
C LEU A 64 11.96 -7.87 0.95
N ARG A 65 12.53 -9.07 0.79
CA ARG A 65 13.99 -9.23 0.54
C ARG A 65 14.40 -8.59 -0.78
N ALA A 66 13.60 -8.77 -1.83
CA ALA A 66 13.86 -8.12 -3.13
C ALA A 66 13.87 -6.60 -2.99
N LYS A 67 12.89 -6.03 -2.27
CA LYS A 67 12.83 -4.58 -2.01
C LYS A 67 13.99 -4.10 -1.15
N ALA A 68 14.32 -4.81 -0.09
CA ALA A 68 15.38 -4.46 0.87
C ALA A 68 16.78 -4.38 0.21
N ALA A 69 17.01 -5.12 -0.86
CA ALA A 69 18.29 -5.11 -1.60
C ALA A 69 18.63 -3.74 -2.23
N ALA A 70 17.62 -2.91 -2.49
CA ALA A 70 17.78 -1.57 -3.04
C ALA A 70 17.89 -0.47 -1.97
N LEU A 71 17.67 -0.81 -0.69
CA LEU A 71 17.64 0.14 0.42
C LEU A 71 19.00 0.22 1.12
N LYS A 72 19.35 1.41 1.61
CA LYS A 72 20.54 1.62 2.42
C LYS A 72 20.39 1.00 3.82
N PRO A 73 21.49 0.70 4.52
CA PRO A 73 21.45 0.30 5.92
C PRO A 73 20.67 1.30 6.78
N GLY A 74 19.75 0.81 7.61
CA GLY A 74 18.94 1.65 8.50
C GLY A 74 17.70 2.30 7.87
N GLU A 75 17.58 2.30 6.54
CA GLU A 75 16.33 2.75 5.90
C GLU A 75 15.17 1.81 6.24
N TRP A 76 14.00 2.41 6.44
CA TRP A 76 12.77 1.66 6.68
C TRP A 76 12.39 0.82 5.46
N LEU A 77 11.97 -0.39 5.71
CA LEU A 77 11.36 -1.26 4.72
C LEU A 77 9.84 -1.15 4.85
N ILE A 78 9.25 -0.44 3.90
CA ILE A 78 7.80 -0.19 3.86
C ILE A 78 7.17 -1.07 2.80
N GLY A 79 5.98 -1.59 3.09
CA GLY A 79 5.20 -2.36 2.15
C GLY A 79 3.70 -2.19 2.39
N ARG A 80 2.91 -2.52 1.36
CA ARG A 80 1.45 -2.42 1.43
C ARG A 80 0.77 -3.54 0.65
N GLY A 81 -0.40 -3.94 1.12
CA GLY A 81 -1.31 -4.77 0.35
C GLY A 81 -1.46 -6.20 0.85
N TRP A 82 -0.82 -6.58 1.98
CA TRP A 82 -1.04 -7.89 2.56
C TRP A 82 -2.47 -8.03 3.11
N ASP A 83 -3.02 -9.26 3.03
CA ASP A 83 -4.28 -9.63 3.69
C ASP A 83 -4.17 -11.07 4.19
N GLN A 84 -4.24 -11.25 5.52
CA GLN A 84 -4.20 -12.59 6.12
C GLN A 84 -5.44 -13.44 5.78
N ASN A 85 -6.52 -12.82 5.31
CA ASN A 85 -7.72 -13.55 4.89
C ASN A 85 -7.50 -14.38 3.62
N ASP A 86 -6.49 -14.02 2.82
CA ASP A 86 -6.09 -14.72 1.60
C ASP A 86 -5.11 -15.89 1.89
N TRP A 87 -4.58 -15.95 3.12
CA TRP A 87 -3.63 -16.97 3.52
C TRP A 87 -4.30 -18.23 4.09
N PRO A 88 -3.64 -19.40 4.04
CA PRO A 88 -4.19 -20.63 4.60
C PRO A 88 -4.56 -20.52 6.08
N GLU A 89 -3.73 -19.90 6.90
CA GLU A 89 -3.92 -19.77 8.35
C GLU A 89 -5.01 -18.77 8.73
N LYS A 90 -5.32 -17.80 7.89
CA LYS A 90 -6.30 -16.73 8.11
C LYS A 90 -6.16 -16.02 9.47
N SER A 91 -4.94 -15.96 9.99
CA SER A 91 -4.61 -15.36 11.26
C SER A 91 -3.63 -14.21 11.08
N PHE A 92 -3.71 -13.23 11.96
CA PHE A 92 -2.73 -12.15 11.94
C PHE A 92 -1.31 -12.69 12.10
N PRO A 93 -0.34 -12.15 11.34
CA PRO A 93 1.07 -12.42 11.55
C PRO A 93 1.58 -11.77 12.83
N SER A 94 2.85 -11.97 13.14
CA SER A 94 3.51 -11.41 14.32
C SER A 94 4.83 -10.71 13.98
N ALA A 95 5.34 -9.89 14.89
CA ALA A 95 6.67 -9.29 14.76
C ALA A 95 7.76 -10.34 14.53
N ALA A 96 7.66 -11.50 15.19
CA ALA A 96 8.64 -12.58 15.06
C ALA A 96 8.78 -13.12 13.63
N ASP A 97 7.69 -13.10 12.84
CA ASP A 97 7.73 -13.52 11.43
C ASP A 97 8.66 -12.61 10.60
N LEU A 98 8.72 -11.31 10.92
CA LEU A 98 9.59 -10.33 10.27
C LEU A 98 10.98 -10.27 10.90
N ASP A 99 11.09 -10.40 12.22
CA ASP A 99 12.35 -10.31 12.96
C ASP A 99 13.36 -11.35 12.49
N ALA A 100 12.90 -12.55 12.14
CA ALA A 100 13.74 -13.63 11.64
C ALA A 100 14.46 -13.26 10.31
N ALA A 101 13.84 -12.41 9.49
CA ALA A 101 14.40 -11.99 8.21
C ALA A 101 15.07 -10.61 8.24
N PHE A 102 14.62 -9.73 9.12
CA PHE A 102 15.04 -8.33 9.21
C PHE A 102 15.28 -7.88 10.66
N PRO A 103 16.25 -8.50 11.37
CA PRO A 103 16.48 -8.21 12.79
C PRO A 103 16.94 -6.77 13.06
N ASP A 104 17.71 -6.17 12.13
CA ASP A 104 18.36 -4.87 12.30
C ASP A 104 17.73 -3.76 11.46
N ARG A 105 16.66 -4.06 10.73
CA ARG A 105 15.98 -3.11 9.85
C ARG A 105 14.55 -2.87 10.32
N PRO A 106 14.10 -1.63 10.51
CA PRO A 106 12.70 -1.38 10.80
C PRO A 106 11.81 -1.73 9.59
N VAL A 107 10.77 -2.51 9.84
CA VAL A 107 9.79 -2.95 8.84
C VAL A 107 8.40 -2.55 9.26
N TRP A 108 7.68 -1.91 8.34
CA TRP A 108 6.27 -1.57 8.49
C TRP A 108 5.47 -1.97 7.25
N LEU A 109 4.40 -2.73 7.44
CA LEU A 109 3.57 -3.24 6.36
C LEU A 109 2.10 -2.89 6.59
N SER A 110 1.50 -2.12 5.69
CA SER A 110 0.08 -1.75 5.75
C SER A 110 -0.78 -2.83 5.10
N ARG A 111 -1.88 -3.23 5.76
CA ARG A 111 -2.87 -4.14 5.18
C ARG A 111 -3.57 -3.48 3.99
N ILE A 112 -4.14 -4.30 3.10
CA ILE A 112 -4.78 -3.84 1.86
C ILE A 112 -5.88 -2.79 2.10
N ASP A 113 -6.66 -2.96 3.15
CA ASP A 113 -7.75 -2.07 3.54
C ASP A 113 -7.31 -0.80 4.29
N GLY A 114 -6.03 -0.71 4.69
CA GLY A 114 -5.50 0.40 5.45
C GLY A 114 -5.89 0.42 6.94
N HIS A 115 -6.58 -0.61 7.45
CA HIS A 115 -7.06 -0.70 8.84
C HIS A 115 -6.18 -1.56 9.75
N ALA A 116 -5.10 -2.14 9.25
CA ALA A 116 -4.11 -2.82 10.07
C ALA A 116 -2.69 -2.57 9.57
N GLY A 117 -1.75 -2.47 10.51
CA GLY A 117 -0.32 -2.40 10.27
C GLY A 117 0.39 -3.57 10.93
N TRP A 118 1.47 -4.04 10.30
CA TRP A 118 2.32 -5.10 10.81
C TRP A 118 3.76 -4.61 10.91
N ALA A 119 4.29 -4.56 12.13
CA ALA A 119 5.63 -4.08 12.46
C ALA A 119 6.51 -5.19 13.01
N ASN A 120 7.80 -5.13 12.73
CA ASN A 120 8.80 -5.92 13.44
C ASN A 120 9.23 -5.25 14.76
N THR A 121 10.00 -5.96 15.58
CA THR A 121 10.51 -5.46 16.86
C THR A 121 11.38 -4.22 16.68
N THR A 122 12.18 -4.14 15.62
CA THR A 122 13.04 -2.98 15.34
C THR A 122 12.21 -1.74 15.01
N ALA A 123 11.14 -1.88 14.22
CA ALA A 123 10.20 -0.78 13.97
C ALA A 123 9.50 -0.33 15.27
N MET A 124 9.02 -1.27 16.08
CA MET A 124 8.40 -0.94 17.37
C MET A 124 9.34 -0.21 18.34
N ARG A 125 10.64 -0.51 18.32
CA ARG A 125 11.65 0.20 19.13
C ARG A 125 11.99 1.59 18.59
N ALA A 126 11.83 1.81 17.30
CA ALA A 126 12.12 3.10 16.67
C ALA A 126 11.07 4.17 16.99
N VAL A 127 9.87 3.78 17.42
CA VAL A 127 8.86 4.74 17.88
C VAL A 127 9.19 5.23 19.29
N GLN A 128 9.04 6.55 19.51
CA GLN A 128 9.39 7.19 20.78
C GLN A 128 8.28 7.03 21.84
N ARG A 129 7.59 5.90 21.85
CA ARG A 129 6.52 5.61 22.79
C ARG A 129 6.74 4.26 23.46
N ASP A 130 6.53 4.22 24.76
CA ASP A 130 6.46 2.96 25.50
C ASP A 130 5.19 2.20 25.09
N LEU A 131 5.37 1.06 24.44
CA LEU A 131 4.30 0.16 24.02
C LEU A 131 3.98 -0.90 25.08
N SER A 132 4.68 -0.90 26.22
CA SER A 132 4.45 -1.84 27.33
C SER A 132 3.11 -1.56 28.04
N GLY A 133 2.72 -2.49 28.91
CA GLY A 133 1.50 -2.34 29.70
C GLY A 133 0.21 -2.55 28.90
N THR A 134 -0.86 -1.93 29.34
CA THR A 134 -2.23 -2.15 28.82
C THR A 134 -2.77 -0.96 28.02
N TRP A 135 -1.94 0.08 27.81
CA TRP A 135 -2.38 1.27 27.07
C TRP A 135 -2.83 0.94 25.66
N GLN A 136 -3.92 1.57 25.23
CA GLN A 136 -4.46 1.53 23.87
C GLN A 136 -4.79 2.96 23.42
N PRO A 137 -4.59 3.31 22.14
CA PRO A 137 -5.05 4.58 21.59
C PRO A 137 -6.58 4.60 21.45
N ASP A 138 -7.17 5.77 21.60
CA ASP A 138 -8.61 5.95 21.36
C ASP A 138 -8.94 5.61 19.88
N GLY A 139 -9.91 4.72 19.67
CA GLY A 139 -10.32 4.28 18.33
C GLY A 139 -9.31 3.38 17.62
N GLY A 140 -8.36 2.80 18.34
CA GLY A 140 -7.38 1.86 17.79
C GLY A 140 -7.02 0.75 18.77
N ALA A 141 -6.28 -0.26 18.29
CA ALA A 141 -5.83 -1.38 19.12
C ALA A 141 -4.40 -1.80 18.78
N ILE A 142 -3.60 -1.98 19.82
CA ILE A 142 -2.32 -2.70 19.77
C ILE A 142 -2.61 -4.14 20.18
N GLN A 143 -2.44 -5.08 19.26
CA GLN A 143 -2.62 -6.49 19.59
C GLN A 143 -1.50 -6.99 20.51
N ARG A 144 -1.89 -7.77 21.52
CA ARG A 144 -0.97 -8.27 22.54
C ARG A 144 -1.08 -9.78 22.69
N ASP A 145 0.02 -10.39 23.04
CA ASP A 145 0.06 -11.80 23.43
C ASP A 145 -0.51 -12.02 24.85
N ALA A 146 -0.58 -13.28 25.29
CA ALA A 146 -1.06 -13.64 26.62
C ALA A 146 -0.24 -13.05 27.77
N ALA A 147 1.01 -12.62 27.52
CA ALA A 147 1.87 -11.95 28.48
C ALA A 147 1.73 -10.40 28.43
N GLY A 148 0.81 -9.87 27.63
CA GLY A 148 0.57 -8.44 27.46
C GLY A 148 1.59 -7.73 26.55
N ARG A 149 2.46 -8.46 25.84
CA ARG A 149 3.47 -7.88 24.97
C ARG A 149 2.85 -7.60 23.58
N PRO A 150 3.17 -6.46 22.92
CA PRO A 150 2.74 -6.19 21.58
C PRO A 150 3.16 -7.31 20.60
N THR A 151 2.22 -7.79 19.80
CA THR A 151 2.48 -8.83 18.78
C THR A 151 3.10 -8.29 17.51
N GLY A 152 3.12 -6.96 17.32
CA GLY A 152 3.50 -6.29 16.09
C GLY A 152 2.31 -5.89 15.21
N ILE A 153 1.08 -6.17 15.63
CA ILE A 153 -0.13 -5.78 14.91
C ILE A 153 -0.80 -4.57 15.57
N PHE A 154 -1.08 -3.58 14.74
CA PHE A 154 -1.67 -2.29 15.09
C PHE A 154 -2.91 -2.06 14.24
N VAL A 155 -4.03 -1.67 14.85
CA VAL A 155 -5.33 -1.54 14.18
C VAL A 155 -5.84 -0.11 14.31
N ASP A 156 -6.44 0.42 13.26
CA ASP A 156 -7.06 1.74 13.16
C ASP A 156 -6.15 2.87 13.70
N ASN A 157 -6.56 3.62 14.72
CA ASN A 157 -5.76 4.73 15.25
C ASN A 157 -4.43 4.32 15.93
N ALA A 158 -4.13 3.04 16.02
CA ALA A 158 -2.82 2.55 16.41
C ALA A 158 -1.82 2.46 15.24
N ILE A 159 -2.27 2.67 14.00
CA ILE A 159 -1.43 2.58 12.80
C ILE A 159 -0.49 3.78 12.72
N MET A 160 0.78 3.53 12.36
CA MET A 160 1.71 4.59 11.98
C MET A 160 1.28 5.20 10.64
N ARG A 161 1.22 6.53 10.55
CA ARG A 161 0.96 7.19 9.27
C ARG A 161 2.21 7.18 8.40
N GLU A 162 2.02 6.95 7.11
CA GLU A 162 3.09 6.96 6.11
C GLU A 162 3.91 8.25 6.17
N GLY A 163 5.24 8.12 6.19
CA GLY A 163 6.18 9.23 6.08
C GLY A 163 6.70 9.82 7.38
N GLU A 164 6.09 9.51 8.52
CA GLU A 164 6.64 9.90 9.84
C GLU A 164 6.43 8.77 10.85
N PRO A 165 7.44 8.39 11.63
CA PRO A 165 7.28 7.49 12.76
C PRO A 165 6.60 8.24 13.92
N GLN A 166 5.41 8.77 13.67
CA GLN A 166 4.62 9.48 14.66
C GLN A 166 3.33 8.70 14.91
N TRP A 167 3.23 8.13 16.09
CA TRP A 167 1.95 7.72 16.67
C TRP A 167 1.12 8.99 16.83
N VAL A 168 0.02 9.08 16.10
CA VAL A 168 -0.94 10.16 16.33
C VAL A 168 -1.66 9.82 17.65
N VAL A 169 -1.46 10.68 18.62
CA VAL A 169 -2.18 10.71 19.89
C VAL A 169 -3.54 11.30 19.69
#